data_3b7da7b957cb0bc3ef3259a5fda94311
#
_entry.id   3b7da7b957cb0bc3ef3259a5fda94311
#
_cell.length_a   1.000
_cell.length_b   1.000
_cell.length_c   1.000
_cell.angle_alpha   90.00
_cell.angle_beta   90.00
_cell.angle_gamma   90.00
#
_symmetry.space_group_name_H-M   'P 1'
#
loop_
_entity.id
_entity.type
_entity.pdbx_description
1 polymer ?
#
loop_
_entity_poly.entity_id
_entity_poly.type
_entity_poly.pdbx_seq_one_letter_code
_entity_poly.pdbx_strand_id
1 'polypeptide(L)'
;MKRSFRAGACATLLCFTSATLAEAKGAACATEAEISAIQVSAVHQELTDAALACGPRETELYNRFQTVFNKELRRSDAQMLSMFKRLNGAAKGNNAYDSYKTRAIAHAEQRRTIPGAAENFCKTAQIVFAAALAPDKPVLEDFVAGVPVYENNPVDACEVRVSVTLQGVAAGSAIQPKARPALPGDPPNPSLFP
;
A
#
# COMPACT_ATOMS: atom_id res chain seq x y z
N MET A 1 -61.15 22.43 -55.46
CA MET A 1 -61.01 21.23 -54.64
C MET A 1 -59.96 21.55 -53.59
N LYS A 2 -60.32 21.85 -52.32
CA LYS A 2 -59.42 22.21 -51.18
C LYS A 2 -59.23 20.95 -50.34
N ARG A 3 -58.04 20.49 -50.22
CA ARG A 3 -57.67 19.42 -49.27
C ARG A 3 -56.85 20.05 -48.10
N SER A 4 -57.48 20.07 -46.92
CA SER A 4 -56.88 20.47 -45.68
C SER A 4 -56.05 19.32 -45.15
N PHE A 5 -54.73 19.56 -44.91
CA PHE A 5 -53.88 18.69 -44.17
C PHE A 5 -53.83 19.16 -42.70
N ARG A 6 -54.28 18.31 -41.78
CA ARG A 6 -54.15 18.50 -40.35
C ARG A 6 -52.78 17.97 -39.96
N ALA A 7 -51.92 18.87 -39.53
CA ALA A 7 -50.62 18.52 -38.89
C ALA A 7 -50.89 18.16 -37.44
N GLY A 8 -50.64 16.90 -37.09
CA GLY A 8 -50.56 16.44 -35.67
C GLY A 8 -49.19 16.72 -35.11
N ALA A 9 -49.12 17.58 -34.10
CA ALA A 9 -47.90 17.82 -33.34
C ALA A 9 -47.72 16.74 -32.26
N CYS A 10 -46.78 15.81 -32.48
CA CYS A 10 -46.28 14.90 -31.43
C CYS A 10 -45.22 15.65 -30.62
N ALA A 11 -45.59 16.09 -29.42
CA ALA A 11 -44.64 16.62 -28.43
C ALA A 11 -43.95 15.45 -27.73
N THR A 12 -42.73 15.12 -28.16
CA THR A 12 -41.85 14.18 -27.45
C THR A 12 -41.20 14.93 -26.29
N LEU A 13 -41.66 14.61 -25.07
CA LEU A 13 -41.03 15.03 -23.83
C LEU A 13 -39.69 14.28 -23.67
N LEU A 14 -38.58 14.94 -23.97
CA LEU A 14 -37.25 14.48 -23.62
C LEU A 14 -37.01 14.72 -22.13
N CYS A 15 -37.20 13.67 -21.31
CA CYS A 15 -36.71 13.63 -19.92
C CYS A 15 -35.19 13.59 -19.93
N PHE A 16 -34.54 14.74 -19.77
CA PHE A 16 -33.12 14.79 -19.41
C PHE A 16 -32.96 14.34 -17.96
N THR A 17 -32.61 13.07 -17.75
CA THR A 17 -32.08 12.59 -16.47
C THR A 17 -30.68 13.15 -16.33
N SER A 18 -30.56 14.24 -15.58
CA SER A 18 -29.27 14.77 -15.14
C SER A 18 -28.62 13.74 -14.20
N ALA A 19 -27.78 12.88 -14.76
CA ALA A 19 -26.88 12.06 -13.96
C ALA A 19 -25.90 13.04 -13.24
N THR A 20 -26.18 13.35 -11.99
CA THR A 20 -25.20 13.99 -11.13
C THR A 20 -24.04 13.02 -10.97
N LEU A 21 -22.93 13.30 -11.67
CA LEU A 21 -21.63 12.71 -11.37
C LEU A 21 -21.29 13.14 -9.94
N ALA A 22 -21.65 12.30 -8.96
CA ALA A 22 -21.07 12.40 -7.63
C ALA A 22 -19.56 12.18 -7.84
N GLU A 23 -18.78 13.24 -7.84
CA GLU A 23 -17.33 13.14 -7.67
C GLU A 23 -17.11 12.33 -6.38
N ALA A 24 -16.76 11.06 -6.55
CA ALA A 24 -16.31 10.24 -5.44
C ALA A 24 -15.06 10.92 -4.88
N LYS A 25 -15.23 11.68 -3.80
CA LYS A 25 -14.14 12.26 -3.03
C LYS A 25 -13.20 11.10 -2.70
N GLY A 26 -12.04 11.06 -3.35
CA GLY A 26 -11.11 9.93 -3.23
C GLY A 26 -10.91 9.59 -1.76
N ALA A 27 -10.91 8.31 -1.42
CA ALA A 27 -10.75 7.87 -0.03
C ALA A 27 -9.55 8.54 0.61
N ALA A 28 -9.71 9.01 1.87
CA ALA A 28 -8.64 9.65 2.64
C ALA A 28 -7.58 8.65 3.16
N CYS A 29 -7.63 7.41 2.70
CA CYS A 29 -6.77 6.29 3.08
C CYS A 29 -5.94 5.80 1.87
N ALA A 30 -4.88 5.03 2.12
CA ALA A 30 -4.07 4.40 1.09
C ALA A 30 -4.67 3.06 0.66
N THR A 31 -4.73 2.81 -0.63
CA THR A 31 -5.08 1.50 -1.20
C THR A 31 -3.96 0.48 -0.96
N GLU A 32 -4.23 -0.80 -1.12
CA GLU A 32 -3.23 -1.87 -1.00
C GLU A 32 -2.02 -1.63 -1.90
N ALA A 33 -2.25 -1.25 -3.15
CA ALA A 33 -1.19 -0.93 -4.09
C ALA A 33 -0.37 0.31 -3.66
N GLU A 34 -0.99 1.30 -3.05
CA GLU A 34 -0.28 2.47 -2.51
C GLU A 34 0.52 2.12 -1.25
N ILE A 35 0.03 1.22 -0.39
CA ILE A 35 0.78 0.68 0.75
C ILE A 35 2.01 -0.09 0.25
N SER A 36 1.86 -0.95 -0.77
CA SER A 36 2.99 -1.65 -1.38
C SER A 36 4.02 -0.66 -1.94
N ALA A 37 3.58 0.42 -2.59
CA ALA A 37 4.48 1.45 -3.08
C ALA A 37 5.24 2.18 -1.96
N ILE A 38 4.60 2.42 -0.81
CA ILE A 38 5.25 2.97 0.39
C ILE A 38 6.32 2.01 0.89
N GLN A 39 6.03 0.71 0.98
CA GLN A 39 6.99 -0.31 1.41
C GLN A 39 8.19 -0.40 0.46
N VAL A 40 7.96 -0.40 -0.85
CA VAL A 40 9.04 -0.35 -1.85
C VAL A 40 9.92 0.88 -1.64
N SER A 41 9.31 2.05 -1.42
CA SER A 41 10.05 3.29 -1.16
C SER A 41 10.87 3.21 0.12
N ALA A 42 10.33 2.63 1.19
CA ALA A 42 11.01 2.48 2.47
C ALA A 42 12.22 1.55 2.35
N VAL A 43 12.07 0.37 1.76
CA VAL A 43 13.20 -0.56 1.51
C VAL A 43 14.24 0.09 0.61
N HIS A 44 13.82 0.76 -0.47
CA HIS A 44 14.73 1.47 -1.36
C HIS A 44 15.53 2.54 -0.61
N GLN A 45 14.90 3.29 0.31
CA GLN A 45 15.58 4.29 1.12
C GLN A 45 16.60 3.67 2.08
N GLU A 46 16.25 2.58 2.76
CA GLU A 46 17.17 1.86 3.65
C GLU A 46 18.40 1.33 2.88
N LEU A 47 18.19 0.79 1.67
CA LEU A 47 19.28 0.31 0.83
C LEU A 47 20.13 1.45 0.26
N THR A 48 19.55 2.62 0.00
CA THR A 48 20.28 3.84 -0.37
C THR A 48 21.19 4.30 0.77
N ASP A 49 20.65 4.34 1.98
CA ASP A 49 21.44 4.72 3.15
C ASP A 49 22.58 3.71 3.44
N ALA A 50 22.33 2.42 3.24
CA ALA A 50 23.36 1.39 3.33
C ALA A 50 24.48 1.57 2.31
N ALA A 51 24.15 1.93 1.07
CA ALA A 51 25.13 2.21 0.02
C ALA A 51 26.06 3.39 0.40
N LEU A 52 25.51 4.38 1.10
CA LEU A 52 26.27 5.57 1.53
C LEU A 52 27.10 5.32 2.79
N ALA A 53 26.64 4.45 3.68
CA ALA A 53 27.20 4.32 5.02
C ALA A 53 28.05 3.06 5.25
N CYS A 54 27.80 1.96 4.53
CA CYS A 54 28.37 0.64 4.82
C CYS A 54 29.60 0.29 3.98
N GLY A 55 29.90 1.06 2.95
CA GLY A 55 31.13 0.92 2.19
C GLY A 55 30.96 0.57 0.71
N PRO A 56 32.09 0.33 0.00
CA PRO A 56 32.08 0.18 -1.46
C PRO A 56 31.29 -1.04 -1.95
N ARG A 57 31.27 -2.13 -1.18
CA ARG A 57 30.54 -3.35 -1.53
C ARG A 57 29.03 -3.09 -1.56
N GLU A 58 28.48 -2.39 -0.58
CA GLU A 58 27.08 -2.04 -0.48
C GLU A 58 26.68 -1.05 -1.58
N THR A 59 27.58 -0.16 -1.95
CA THR A 59 27.41 0.73 -3.13
C THR A 59 27.27 -0.07 -4.41
N GLU A 60 28.10 -1.09 -4.64
CA GLU A 60 28.02 -1.95 -5.81
C GLU A 60 26.71 -2.76 -5.83
N LEU A 61 26.33 -3.35 -4.69
CA LEU A 61 25.07 -4.09 -4.57
C LEU A 61 23.86 -3.20 -4.82
N TYR A 62 23.87 -1.97 -4.33
CA TYR A 62 22.84 -0.98 -4.60
C TYR A 62 22.72 -0.62 -6.08
N ASN A 63 23.84 -0.41 -6.75
CA ASN A 63 23.85 -0.11 -8.18
C ASN A 63 23.25 -1.28 -9.01
N ARG A 64 23.54 -2.53 -8.61
CA ARG A 64 22.92 -3.71 -9.19
C ARG A 64 21.42 -3.76 -8.91
N PHE A 65 21.01 -3.52 -7.67
CA PHE A 65 19.61 -3.46 -7.28
C PHE A 65 18.83 -2.41 -8.08
N GLN A 66 19.36 -1.21 -8.20
CA GLN A 66 18.80 -0.13 -9.03
C GLN A 66 18.65 -0.57 -10.51
N THR A 67 19.63 -1.26 -11.06
CA THR A 67 19.58 -1.75 -12.43
C THR A 67 18.51 -2.81 -12.62
N VAL A 68 18.45 -3.80 -11.73
CA VAL A 68 17.54 -4.94 -11.81
C VAL A 68 16.08 -4.50 -11.61
N PHE A 69 15.82 -3.59 -10.69
CA PHE A 69 14.46 -3.18 -10.29
C PHE A 69 14.06 -1.79 -10.83
N ASN A 70 14.79 -1.22 -11.77
CA ASN A 70 14.58 0.15 -12.24
C ASN A 70 13.14 0.46 -12.64
N LYS A 71 12.47 -0.47 -13.34
CA LYS A 71 11.08 -0.27 -13.80
C LYS A 71 10.09 -0.31 -12.63
N GLU A 72 10.29 -1.24 -11.71
CA GLU A 72 9.45 -1.40 -10.52
C GLU A 72 9.60 -0.21 -9.58
N LEU A 73 10.82 0.24 -9.33
CA LEU A 73 11.11 1.42 -8.51
C LEU A 73 10.46 2.69 -9.08
N ARG A 74 10.55 2.93 -10.38
CA ARG A 74 9.89 4.09 -11.01
C ARG A 74 8.37 4.00 -10.94
N ARG A 75 7.79 2.81 -11.12
CA ARG A 75 6.34 2.61 -11.03
C ARG A 75 5.86 2.89 -9.62
N SER A 76 6.54 2.36 -8.61
CA SER A 76 6.24 2.61 -7.21
C SER A 76 6.33 4.10 -6.85
N ASP A 77 7.38 4.77 -7.29
CA ASP A 77 7.57 6.21 -7.06
C ASP A 77 6.46 7.06 -7.70
N ALA A 78 6.08 6.75 -8.94
CA ALA A 78 4.97 7.41 -9.61
C ALA A 78 3.61 7.16 -8.91
N GLN A 79 3.42 5.97 -8.38
CA GLN A 79 2.22 5.60 -7.63
C GLN A 79 2.12 6.36 -6.31
N MET A 80 3.21 6.47 -5.57
CA MET A 80 3.28 7.31 -4.37
C MET A 80 2.98 8.77 -4.67
N LEU A 81 3.60 9.34 -5.69
CA LEU A 81 3.33 10.72 -6.09
C LEU A 81 1.84 10.93 -6.45
N SER A 82 1.24 9.96 -7.15
CA SER A 82 -0.19 9.98 -7.47
C SER A 82 -1.06 9.94 -6.20
N MET A 83 -0.71 9.10 -5.23
CA MET A 83 -1.37 9.03 -3.92
C MET A 83 -1.31 10.38 -3.19
N PHE A 84 -0.14 11.00 -3.10
CA PHE A 84 0.01 12.30 -2.44
C PHE A 84 -0.80 13.40 -3.13
N LYS A 85 -0.88 13.39 -4.47
CA LYS A 85 -1.74 14.32 -5.23
C LYS A 85 -3.22 14.06 -4.98
N ARG A 86 -3.64 12.80 -4.87
CA ARG A 86 -5.02 12.43 -4.56
C ARG A 86 -5.42 12.90 -3.15
N LEU A 87 -4.54 12.70 -2.17
CA LEU A 87 -4.80 13.03 -0.77
C LEU A 87 -4.73 14.53 -0.47
N ASN A 88 -3.82 15.25 -1.11
CA ASN A 88 -3.52 16.65 -0.79
C ASN A 88 -3.97 17.64 -1.88
N GLY A 89 -4.50 17.13 -2.99
CA GLY A 89 -4.80 17.92 -4.20
C GLY A 89 -3.56 18.16 -5.07
N ALA A 90 -3.79 18.37 -6.37
CA ALA A 90 -2.74 18.44 -7.37
C ALA A 90 -1.67 19.54 -7.06
N ALA A 91 -2.08 20.67 -6.52
CA ALA A 91 -1.17 21.78 -6.21
C ALA A 91 -0.23 21.49 -5.03
N LYS A 92 -0.71 20.78 -4.00
CA LYS A 92 0.05 20.53 -2.75
C LYS A 92 0.70 19.14 -2.74
N GLY A 93 0.25 18.22 -3.59
CA GLY A 93 0.69 16.83 -3.59
C GLY A 93 2.19 16.66 -3.83
N ASN A 94 2.79 17.42 -4.73
CA ASN A 94 4.23 17.40 -4.96
C ASN A 94 5.01 17.75 -3.68
N ASN A 95 4.67 18.88 -3.06
CA ASN A 95 5.36 19.34 -1.84
C ASN A 95 5.17 18.35 -0.67
N ALA A 96 3.99 17.74 -0.55
CA ALA A 96 3.71 16.72 0.46
C ALA A 96 4.56 15.46 0.24
N TYR A 97 4.67 15.01 -1.01
CA TYR A 97 5.53 13.91 -1.41
C TYR A 97 7.01 14.20 -1.14
N ASP A 98 7.53 15.35 -1.57
CA ASP A 98 8.92 15.74 -1.34
C ASP A 98 9.24 15.85 0.14
N SER A 99 8.31 16.42 0.92
CA SER A 99 8.45 16.51 2.39
C SER A 99 8.45 15.11 3.04
N TYR A 100 7.64 14.17 2.55
CA TYR A 100 7.67 12.79 3.01
C TYR A 100 9.03 12.15 2.73
N LYS A 101 9.52 12.21 1.50
CA LYS A 101 10.83 11.64 1.11
C LYS A 101 11.97 12.24 1.94
N THR A 102 11.97 13.55 2.16
CA THR A 102 12.99 14.22 2.97
C THR A 102 12.98 13.73 4.43
N ARG A 103 11.79 13.57 5.03
CA ARG A 103 11.69 13.03 6.39
C ARG A 103 12.14 11.58 6.48
N ALA A 104 11.80 10.75 5.49
CA ALA A 104 12.24 9.35 5.43
C ALA A 104 13.77 9.25 5.44
N ILE A 105 14.47 10.06 4.65
CA ILE A 105 15.93 10.15 4.63
C ILE A 105 16.46 10.53 6.03
N ALA A 106 15.95 11.60 6.62
CA ALA A 106 16.40 12.07 7.94
C ALA A 106 16.18 11.02 9.03
N HIS A 107 15.07 10.30 9.00
CA HIS A 107 14.78 9.22 9.96
C HIS A 107 15.72 8.01 9.78
N ALA A 108 16.03 7.62 8.55
CA ALA A 108 16.97 6.54 8.28
C ALA A 108 18.37 6.88 8.83
N GLU A 109 18.86 8.08 8.56
CA GLU A 109 20.12 8.57 9.07
C GLU A 109 20.14 8.62 10.61
N GLN A 110 19.08 9.15 11.23
CA GLN A 110 18.96 9.24 12.68
C GLN A 110 19.00 7.85 13.35
N ARG A 111 18.31 6.85 12.79
CA ARG A 111 18.33 5.47 13.32
C ARG A 111 19.75 4.88 13.29
N ARG A 112 20.50 5.13 12.24
CA ARG A 112 21.86 4.64 12.06
C ARG A 112 22.85 5.26 13.06
N THR A 113 22.60 6.47 13.56
CA THR A 113 23.46 7.15 14.54
C THR A 113 23.31 6.62 15.97
N ILE A 114 22.34 5.74 16.24
CA ILE A 114 22.17 5.09 17.54
C ILE A 114 23.38 4.19 17.82
N PRO A 115 24.04 4.26 18.99
CA PRO A 115 25.20 3.44 19.30
C PRO A 115 24.91 1.94 19.13
N GLY A 116 25.76 1.24 18.39
CA GLY A 116 25.62 -0.19 18.09
C GLY A 116 24.63 -0.53 16.97
N ALA A 117 23.84 0.42 16.49
CA ALA A 117 22.88 0.18 15.41
C ALA A 117 23.56 0.05 14.03
N ALA A 118 24.65 0.79 13.79
CA ALA A 118 25.30 0.86 12.48
C ALA A 118 25.78 -0.52 11.97
N GLU A 119 26.39 -1.35 12.82
CA GLU A 119 26.87 -2.67 12.42
C GLU A 119 25.70 -3.61 12.06
N ASN A 120 24.64 -3.63 12.88
CA ASN A 120 23.45 -4.42 12.62
C ASN A 120 22.73 -3.94 11.36
N PHE A 121 22.67 -2.63 11.13
CA PHE A 121 22.11 -2.02 9.95
C PHE A 121 22.80 -2.52 8.67
N CYS A 122 24.13 -2.45 8.62
CA CYS A 122 24.91 -2.91 7.47
C CYS A 122 24.75 -4.42 7.22
N LYS A 123 24.75 -5.24 8.28
CA LYS A 123 24.50 -6.69 8.16
C LYS A 123 23.10 -6.99 7.61
N THR A 124 22.08 -6.28 8.10
CA THR A 124 20.71 -6.43 7.62
C THR A 124 20.61 -6.02 6.14
N ALA A 125 21.20 -4.90 5.76
CA ALA A 125 21.22 -4.46 4.37
C ALA A 125 21.87 -5.50 3.44
N GLN A 126 22.97 -6.14 3.84
CA GLN A 126 23.60 -7.23 3.08
C GLN A 126 22.67 -8.41 2.86
N ILE A 127 21.89 -8.81 3.88
CA ILE A 127 20.91 -9.89 3.78
C ILE A 127 19.81 -9.50 2.79
N VAL A 128 19.29 -8.26 2.88
CA VAL A 128 18.25 -7.75 1.99
C VAL A 128 18.75 -7.70 0.54
N PHE A 129 19.98 -7.20 0.30
CA PHE A 129 20.60 -7.22 -1.04
C PHE A 129 20.75 -8.64 -1.58
N ALA A 130 21.25 -9.56 -0.77
CA ALA A 130 21.45 -10.96 -1.18
C ALA A 130 20.12 -11.62 -1.58
N ALA A 131 19.06 -11.39 -0.83
CA ALA A 131 17.74 -11.92 -1.10
C ALA A 131 17.10 -11.26 -2.34
N ALA A 132 17.19 -9.93 -2.46
CA ALA A 132 16.66 -9.20 -3.62
C ALA A 132 17.36 -9.57 -4.94
N LEU A 133 18.67 -9.81 -4.89
CA LEU A 133 19.52 -10.09 -6.07
C LEU A 133 19.73 -11.59 -6.28
N ALA A 134 18.92 -12.46 -5.66
CA ALA A 134 18.95 -13.89 -5.88
C ALA A 134 18.72 -14.22 -7.38
N PRO A 135 19.23 -15.37 -7.88
CA PRO A 135 19.06 -15.77 -9.29
C PRO A 135 17.60 -15.78 -9.75
N ASP A 136 16.70 -16.26 -8.88
CA ASP A 136 15.26 -16.21 -9.11
C ASP A 136 14.71 -14.85 -8.65
N LYS A 137 14.93 -13.84 -9.49
CA LYS A 137 14.51 -12.46 -9.21
C LYS A 137 13.07 -12.41 -8.69
N PRO A 138 12.82 -12.00 -7.44
CA PRO A 138 11.46 -11.85 -6.92
C PRO A 138 10.75 -10.68 -7.59
N VAL A 139 9.41 -10.68 -7.56
CA VAL A 139 8.63 -9.47 -7.79
C VAL A 139 8.90 -8.50 -6.64
N LEU A 140 9.29 -7.27 -6.93
CA LEU A 140 9.75 -6.33 -5.89
C LEU A 140 8.66 -6.05 -4.84
N GLU A 141 7.40 -5.91 -5.26
CA GLU A 141 6.27 -5.66 -4.36
C GLU A 141 6.06 -6.81 -3.37
N ASP A 142 6.16 -8.06 -3.83
CA ASP A 142 6.05 -9.25 -2.98
C ASP A 142 7.26 -9.39 -2.04
N PHE A 143 8.45 -9.09 -2.56
CA PHE A 143 9.68 -9.14 -1.78
C PHE A 143 9.66 -8.18 -0.61
N VAL A 144 9.30 -6.91 -0.85
CA VAL A 144 9.32 -5.88 0.22
C VAL A 144 8.27 -6.11 1.29
N ALA A 145 7.18 -6.82 0.99
CA ALA A 145 6.18 -7.18 1.98
C ALA A 145 6.75 -8.07 3.11
N GLY A 146 7.82 -8.80 2.83
CA GLY A 146 8.55 -9.62 3.81
C GLY A 146 9.72 -8.91 4.50
N VAL A 147 10.06 -7.69 4.10
CA VAL A 147 11.18 -6.94 4.68
C VAL A 147 10.68 -6.03 5.81
N PRO A 148 11.15 -6.19 7.05
CA PRO A 148 10.76 -5.29 8.13
C PRO A 148 11.34 -3.89 7.87
N VAL A 149 10.47 -2.91 7.75
CA VAL A 149 10.82 -1.49 7.62
C VAL A 149 10.25 -0.70 8.80
N TYR A 150 11.00 0.27 9.28
CA TYR A 150 10.63 1.10 10.44
C TYR A 150 9.97 2.41 10.05
N GLU A 151 9.40 2.48 8.86
CA GLU A 151 8.80 3.71 8.38
C GLU A 151 7.34 3.83 8.81
N ASN A 152 6.96 4.98 9.33
CA ASN A 152 5.58 5.30 9.59
C ASN A 152 4.85 5.55 8.26
N ASN A 153 3.79 4.81 8.02
CA ASN A 153 2.93 5.08 6.87
C ASN A 153 2.44 6.54 6.93
N PRO A 154 2.53 7.28 5.83
CA PRO A 154 2.08 8.67 5.77
C PRO A 154 0.56 8.83 5.89
N VAL A 155 -0.17 7.74 5.77
CA VAL A 155 -1.63 7.65 5.77
C VAL A 155 -2.06 6.23 6.16
N ASP A 156 -3.22 6.11 6.80
CA ASP A 156 -3.78 4.81 7.17
C ASP A 156 -4.20 4.01 5.93
N ALA A 157 -4.09 2.70 5.99
CA ALA A 157 -4.60 1.80 4.96
C ALA A 157 -6.13 1.86 4.90
N CYS A 158 -6.70 1.75 3.70
CA CYS A 158 -8.13 1.59 3.55
C CYS A 158 -8.56 0.23 4.10
N GLU A 159 -9.66 0.20 4.84
CA GLU A 159 -10.25 -1.08 5.29
C GLU A 159 -10.65 -1.93 4.07
N VAL A 160 -10.10 -3.12 3.98
CA VAL A 160 -10.54 -4.10 2.99
C VAL A 160 -11.81 -4.75 3.51
N ARG A 161 -12.96 -4.31 3.01
CA ARG A 161 -14.22 -5.01 3.27
C ARG A 161 -14.28 -6.26 2.40
N VAL A 162 -13.87 -7.39 2.94
CA VAL A 162 -14.04 -8.68 2.28
C VAL A 162 -15.49 -9.11 2.45
N SER A 163 -16.32 -8.88 1.44
CA SER A 163 -17.67 -9.44 1.36
C SER A 163 -17.55 -10.89 0.91
N VAL A 164 -17.47 -11.83 1.85
CA VAL A 164 -17.53 -13.26 1.53
C VAL A 164 -18.99 -13.61 1.29
N THR A 165 -19.42 -13.62 0.03
CA THR A 165 -20.71 -14.18 -0.35
C THR A 165 -20.54 -15.70 -0.42
N LEU A 166 -20.92 -16.41 0.63
CA LEU A 166 -21.03 -17.86 0.62
C LEU A 166 -22.22 -18.27 -0.26
N GLN A 167 -22.04 -18.30 -1.58
CA GLN A 167 -23.01 -18.91 -2.49
C GLN A 167 -22.87 -20.43 -2.37
N GLY A 168 -23.83 -21.07 -1.72
CA GLY A 168 -24.01 -22.53 -1.80
C GLY A 168 -23.88 -23.32 -0.52
N VAL A 169 -23.87 -22.73 0.66
CA VAL A 169 -24.10 -23.50 1.89
C VAL A 169 -25.58 -23.46 2.22
N ALA A 170 -26.28 -24.57 1.92
CA ALA A 170 -27.63 -24.78 2.39
C ALA A 170 -27.68 -24.57 3.91
N ALA A 171 -28.67 -23.80 4.37
CA ALA A 171 -28.93 -23.55 5.79
C ALA A 171 -29.12 -24.89 6.52
N GLY A 172 -28.14 -25.35 7.29
CA GLY A 172 -28.24 -26.59 8.01
C GLY A 172 -26.92 -27.08 8.58
N SER A 173 -26.19 -26.26 9.29
CA SER A 173 -25.29 -26.69 10.39
C SER A 173 -24.62 -25.46 10.97
N ALA A 174 -25.12 -25.02 12.10
CA ALA A 174 -24.40 -24.07 12.94
C ALA A 174 -23.09 -24.73 13.37
N ILE A 175 -21.98 -24.26 12.77
CA ILE A 175 -20.65 -24.63 13.24
C ILE A 175 -20.47 -23.93 14.59
N GLN A 176 -20.66 -24.69 15.68
CA GLN A 176 -20.28 -24.22 17.01
C GLN A 176 -18.76 -23.98 17.00
N PRO A 177 -18.27 -22.81 17.44
CA PRO A 177 -16.85 -22.56 17.61
C PRO A 177 -16.29 -23.60 18.59
N LYS A 178 -15.40 -24.48 18.14
CA LYS A 178 -14.69 -25.40 19.02
C LYS A 178 -13.89 -24.56 20.02
N ALA A 179 -14.24 -24.69 21.30
CA ALA A 179 -13.56 -23.99 22.38
C ALA A 179 -12.04 -24.25 22.27
N ARG A 180 -11.26 -23.17 22.32
CA ARG A 180 -9.81 -23.22 22.37
C ARG A 180 -9.41 -24.02 23.62
N PRO A 181 -8.46 -24.99 23.53
CA PRO A 181 -7.91 -25.61 24.72
C PRO A 181 -7.32 -24.53 25.63
N ALA A 182 -7.69 -24.57 26.91
CA ALA A 182 -7.15 -23.63 27.89
C ALA A 182 -5.62 -23.82 28.02
N LEU A 183 -4.87 -22.73 27.94
CA LEU A 183 -3.44 -22.74 28.20
C LEU A 183 -3.21 -22.73 29.71
N PRO A 184 -2.12 -23.32 30.23
CA PRO A 184 -1.77 -23.25 31.63
C PRO A 184 -1.58 -21.78 32.03
N GLY A 185 -2.46 -21.25 32.90
CA GLY A 185 -2.42 -19.87 33.36
C GLY A 185 -3.64 -18.99 32.95
N ASP A 186 -4.56 -19.51 32.13
CA ASP A 186 -5.78 -18.78 31.81
C ASP A 186 -6.72 -18.72 33.02
N PRO A 187 -7.35 -17.57 33.31
CA PRO A 187 -8.34 -17.46 34.36
C PRO A 187 -9.58 -18.32 34.04
N PRO A 188 -10.29 -18.89 35.06
CA PRO A 188 -11.42 -19.75 34.83
C PRO A 188 -12.54 -19.01 34.09
N ASN A 189 -13.08 -19.63 33.03
CA ASN A 189 -14.15 -19.10 32.21
C ASN A 189 -15.44 -18.97 33.07
N PRO A 190 -16.01 -17.77 33.30
CA PRO A 190 -17.16 -17.57 34.15
C PRO A 190 -18.47 -18.21 33.65
N SER A 191 -18.52 -18.72 32.43
CA SER A 191 -19.71 -19.38 31.86
C SER A 191 -19.85 -20.86 32.21
N LEU A 192 -18.98 -21.45 33.06
CA LEU A 192 -19.01 -22.85 33.47
C LEU A 192 -19.65 -23.10 34.87
N PHE A 193 -20.16 -22.06 35.49
CA PHE A 193 -20.88 -22.23 36.76
C PHE A 193 -22.40 -22.02 36.56
N PRO A 194 -23.24 -22.94 37.02
CA PRO A 194 -24.71 -22.85 36.91
C PRO A 194 -25.31 -21.70 37.69
#